data_2a11b1f15e5db88ee33342c64006fcb1
#
_entry.id   2a11b1f15e5db88ee33342c64006fcb1
#
_cell.length_a   1.000
_cell.length_b   1.000
_cell.length_c   1.000
_cell.angle_alpha   90.00
_cell.angle_beta   90.00
_cell.angle_gamma   90.00
#
_symmetry.space_group_name_H-M   'P 1'
#
loop_
_entity.id
_entity.type
_entity.pdbx_description
1 polymer ?
#
loop_
_entity_poly.entity_id
_entity_poly.type
_entity_poly.pdbx_seq_one_letter_code
_entity_poly.pdbx_strand_id
1 'polypeptide(L)'
;MRKVVIIGPGHPLRGGLATFNQRLAKEFIQTGYECSICSFSLQYPPLFFPGKSQYTNEPAPEGLVIRSLINSINPFNWISVGNKLKNEKPDIIVVRFWIPLMGPALGTILRRVKKNKHTKIICIADNVIPHEHRPGDTTFTSYFLKSCDAFITMSDKVMADLRLFQKNKPGKIVQHPLYDNFGDPLTKEEAREKLKIKNEELIILFFGFIRYYKGLDILLHAMADERIKKAGIKLMIAGEFYEDKRQYLDLIDRLKIKDQLILRTDFIPDSEVRNYLCAADAVIQPYRNATQSGVTPLAYHFEKPMVVTNVGGLASLVPHEKVGLVAEPTPTSIADAILRFYQLGENYFIPHLRTEKQKYSWSNLVNAVTNLAEGILEHTSE
;
A
#
# COMPACT_ATOMS: atom_id res chain seq x y z
N MET A 1 29.47 -2.76 8.91
CA MET A 1 28.07 -3.00 8.46
C MET A 1 27.56 -1.68 7.89
N ARG A 2 26.98 -1.68 6.69
CA ARG A 2 26.46 -0.46 6.07
C ARG A 2 25.22 0.02 6.83
N LYS A 3 25.12 1.36 7.01
CA LYS A 3 24.02 2.01 7.75
C LYS A 3 22.96 2.54 6.80
N VAL A 4 21.71 2.14 7.04
CA VAL A 4 20.54 2.60 6.29
C VAL A 4 19.59 3.35 7.23
N VAL A 5 19.13 4.53 6.82
CA VAL A 5 18.06 5.26 7.51
C VAL A 5 16.87 5.40 6.57
N ILE A 6 15.71 4.89 6.98
CA ILE A 6 14.45 5.11 6.27
C ILE A 6 13.80 6.38 6.84
N ILE A 7 13.55 7.37 5.99
CA ILE A 7 12.80 8.59 6.37
C ILE A 7 11.37 8.45 5.87
N GLY A 8 10.43 8.34 6.80
CA GLY A 8 9.01 8.19 6.50
C GLY A 8 8.20 7.81 7.74
N PRO A 9 6.86 7.64 7.61
CA PRO A 9 6.03 7.20 8.74
C PRO A 9 6.50 5.87 9.31
N GLY A 10 6.44 5.73 10.63
CA GLY A 10 6.70 4.52 11.40
C GLY A 10 6.01 4.64 12.74
N HIS A 11 5.95 3.54 13.52
CA HIS A 11 5.32 3.53 14.84
C HIS A 11 5.68 4.77 15.68
N PRO A 12 4.75 5.42 16.39
CA PRO A 12 3.34 5.04 16.62
C PRO A 12 2.36 5.49 15.52
N LEU A 13 2.83 5.99 14.38
CA LEU A 13 1.95 6.30 13.25
C LEU A 13 1.41 5.02 12.62
N ARG A 14 0.11 5.03 12.24
CA ARG A 14 -0.58 3.89 11.62
C ARG A 14 -0.75 4.05 10.11
N GLY A 15 -1.10 2.95 9.44
CA GLY A 15 -1.46 2.92 8.03
C GLY A 15 -0.37 2.35 7.13
N GLY A 16 -0.72 2.09 5.87
CA GLY A 16 0.10 1.34 4.91
C GLY A 16 1.53 1.85 4.72
N LEU A 17 1.76 3.17 4.83
CA LEU A 17 3.10 3.73 4.73
C LEU A 17 3.99 3.35 5.92
N ALA A 18 3.43 3.39 7.15
CA ALA A 18 4.17 3.02 8.35
C ALA A 18 4.50 1.52 8.34
N THR A 19 3.49 0.69 8.05
CA THR A 19 3.63 -0.76 7.92
C THR A 19 4.67 -1.15 6.86
N PHE A 20 4.63 -0.50 5.70
CA PHE A 20 5.62 -0.72 4.64
C PHE A 20 7.04 -0.37 5.07
N ASN A 21 7.25 0.80 5.68
CA ASN A 21 8.58 1.25 6.11
C ASN A 21 9.15 0.34 7.20
N GLN A 22 8.32 -0.14 8.12
CA GLN A 22 8.70 -1.08 9.16
C GLN A 22 9.12 -2.43 8.57
N ARG A 23 8.35 -2.94 7.60
CA ARG A 23 8.70 -4.19 6.92
C ARG A 23 9.98 -4.05 6.08
N LEU A 24 10.14 -2.93 5.37
CA LEU A 24 11.38 -2.63 4.62
C LEU A 24 12.59 -2.57 5.55
N ALA A 25 12.46 -1.95 6.72
CA ALA A 25 13.54 -1.90 7.71
C ALA A 25 13.93 -3.31 8.20
N LYS A 26 12.95 -4.18 8.47
CA LYS A 26 13.21 -5.59 8.82
C LYS A 26 13.97 -6.31 7.71
N GLU A 27 13.60 -6.11 6.43
CA GLU A 27 14.31 -6.73 5.31
C GLU A 27 15.76 -6.26 5.22
N PHE A 28 16.03 -4.96 5.38
CA PHE A 28 17.40 -4.45 5.45
C PHE A 28 18.21 -5.12 6.57
N ILE A 29 17.62 -5.28 7.76
CA ILE A 29 18.27 -5.94 8.90
C ILE A 29 18.55 -7.41 8.58
N GLN A 30 17.59 -8.13 8.02
CA GLN A 30 17.73 -9.54 7.61
C GLN A 30 18.80 -9.74 6.55
N THR A 31 19.01 -8.75 5.67
CA THR A 31 20.05 -8.76 4.64
C THR A 31 21.40 -8.20 5.11
N GLY A 32 21.57 -7.98 6.43
CA GLY A 32 22.86 -7.64 7.05
C GLY A 32 23.18 -6.15 7.13
N TYR A 33 22.18 -5.26 6.99
CA TYR A 33 22.37 -3.81 7.19
C TYR A 33 21.99 -3.40 8.62
N GLU A 34 22.63 -2.35 9.13
CA GLU A 34 22.15 -1.63 10.30
C GLU A 34 21.05 -0.66 9.83
N CYS A 35 19.78 -0.93 10.14
CA CYS A 35 18.67 -0.11 9.66
C CYS A 35 17.87 0.51 10.79
N SER A 36 17.51 1.81 10.62
CA SER A 36 16.61 2.52 11.53
C SER A 36 15.62 3.39 10.76
N ILE A 37 14.49 3.74 11.42
CA ILE A 37 13.46 4.61 10.85
C ILE A 37 13.51 5.97 11.54
N CYS A 38 13.64 7.04 10.75
CA CYS A 38 13.44 8.41 11.18
C CYS A 38 12.00 8.82 10.82
N SER A 39 11.12 8.73 11.81
CA SER A 39 9.68 8.97 11.68
C SER A 39 9.30 10.38 12.10
N PHE A 40 8.02 10.69 11.99
CA PHE A 40 7.45 11.99 12.34
C PHE A 40 7.00 12.01 13.81
N SER A 41 7.37 13.08 14.53
CA SER A 41 6.74 13.47 15.80
C SER A 41 5.42 14.21 15.54
N LEU A 42 5.30 14.88 14.37
CA LEU A 42 4.07 15.43 13.84
C LEU A 42 4.07 15.25 12.33
N GLN A 43 3.22 14.35 11.81
CA GLN A 43 3.09 14.11 10.37
C GLN A 43 2.07 15.07 9.75
N TYR A 44 0.85 15.09 10.26
CA TYR A 44 -0.20 16.01 9.84
C TYR A 44 -0.69 16.82 11.04
N PRO A 45 -0.86 18.16 10.91
CA PRO A 45 -1.66 18.90 11.86
C PRO A 45 -3.06 18.29 11.98
N PRO A 46 -3.66 18.26 13.17
CA PRO A 46 -4.97 17.61 13.39
C PRO A 46 -6.04 18.08 12.41
N LEU A 47 -6.03 19.35 12.03
CA LEU A 47 -6.99 19.95 11.08
C LEU A 47 -6.91 19.35 9.66
N PHE A 48 -5.77 18.79 9.25
CA PHE A 48 -5.54 18.26 7.91
C PHE A 48 -5.58 16.72 7.85
N PHE A 49 -5.84 16.05 8.97
CA PHE A 49 -5.95 14.60 9.00
C PHE A 49 -7.42 14.18 8.85
N PRO A 50 -7.78 13.43 7.79
CA PRO A 50 -9.19 13.09 7.51
C PRO A 50 -9.77 11.98 8.40
N GLY A 51 -8.94 11.26 9.17
CA GLY A 51 -9.35 10.14 10.03
C GLY A 51 -9.49 10.51 11.50
N LYS A 52 -9.98 9.56 12.32
CA LYS A 52 -10.16 9.75 13.78
C LYS A 52 -8.83 9.89 14.52
N SER A 53 -7.81 9.13 14.15
CA SER A 53 -6.47 9.18 14.73
C SER A 53 -5.43 8.74 13.70
N GLN A 54 -4.24 9.38 13.71
CA GLN A 54 -3.09 8.94 12.92
C GLN A 54 -2.17 7.99 13.71
N TYR A 55 -2.51 7.66 14.94
CA TYR A 55 -1.71 6.84 15.85
C TYR A 55 -2.36 5.48 16.08
N THR A 56 -1.51 4.46 16.30
CA THR A 56 -1.93 3.11 16.72
C THR A 56 -1.73 2.94 18.23
N ASN A 57 -2.53 2.05 18.82
CA ASN A 57 -2.36 1.57 20.18
C ASN A 57 -1.62 0.23 20.23
N GLU A 58 -1.24 -0.33 19.10
CA GLU A 58 -0.46 -1.57 19.04
C GLU A 58 0.96 -1.34 19.58
N PRO A 59 1.61 -2.36 20.14
CA PRO A 59 2.98 -2.25 20.64
C PRO A 59 3.95 -1.92 19.49
N ALA A 60 5.08 -1.30 19.86
CA ALA A 60 6.15 -1.04 18.90
C ALA A 60 6.66 -2.37 18.31
N PRO A 61 6.93 -2.43 16.99
CA PRO A 61 7.47 -3.64 16.37
C PRO A 61 8.85 -3.98 16.93
N GLU A 62 9.00 -5.22 17.37
CA GLU A 62 10.26 -5.71 17.94
C GLU A 62 11.42 -5.69 16.93
N GLY A 63 12.62 -5.43 17.44
CA GLY A 63 13.85 -5.44 16.66
C GLY A 63 14.02 -4.22 15.73
N LEU A 64 13.14 -3.21 15.78
CA LEU A 64 13.26 -1.99 15.00
C LEU A 64 13.60 -0.77 15.86
N VAL A 65 14.58 -0.01 15.41
CA VAL A 65 14.90 1.32 15.97
C VAL A 65 14.10 2.37 15.22
N ILE A 66 13.06 2.93 15.88
CA ILE A 66 12.20 3.98 15.31
C ILE A 66 12.34 5.24 16.14
N ARG A 67 12.70 6.35 15.50
CA ARG A 67 12.91 7.66 16.13
C ARG A 67 11.93 8.67 15.56
N SER A 68 10.97 9.12 16.36
CA SER A 68 9.96 10.13 15.97
C SER A 68 10.54 11.54 16.11
N LEU A 69 11.26 12.02 15.10
CA LEU A 69 12.04 13.26 15.16
C LEU A 69 11.46 14.40 14.31
N ILE A 70 10.76 14.09 13.20
CA ILE A 70 10.40 15.08 12.18
C ILE A 70 9.08 15.75 12.54
N ASN A 71 9.08 17.06 12.65
CA ASN A 71 7.86 17.88 12.67
C ASN A 71 7.66 18.48 11.28
N SER A 72 6.58 18.09 10.59
CA SER A 72 6.33 18.43 9.19
C SER A 72 6.14 19.91 8.89
N ILE A 73 5.85 20.73 9.93
CA ILE A 73 5.54 22.16 9.79
C ILE A 73 6.55 23.09 10.45
N ASN A 74 7.60 22.56 11.12
CA ASN A 74 8.58 23.39 11.84
C ASN A 74 9.93 23.42 11.09
N PRO A 75 10.28 24.56 10.43
CA PRO A 75 11.53 24.67 9.67
C PRO A 75 12.80 24.55 10.52
N PHE A 76 12.78 25.01 11.79
CA PHE A 76 13.92 24.84 12.70
C PHE A 76 14.18 23.39 13.03
N ASN A 77 13.09 22.59 13.19
CA ASN A 77 13.20 21.15 13.37
C ASN A 77 13.84 20.48 12.14
N TRP A 78 13.48 20.86 10.92
CA TRP A 78 14.05 20.29 9.69
C TRP A 78 15.57 20.48 9.62
N ILE A 79 16.04 21.68 10.02
CA ILE A 79 17.48 21.99 10.08
C ILE A 79 18.17 21.13 11.14
N SER A 80 17.58 21.01 12.34
CA SER A 80 18.10 20.21 13.44
C SER A 80 18.21 18.73 13.07
N VAL A 81 17.12 18.13 12.56
CA VAL A 81 17.08 16.74 12.14
C VAL A 81 18.06 16.49 10.99
N GLY A 82 18.11 17.39 10.00
CA GLY A 82 19.05 17.28 8.89
C GLY A 82 20.52 17.35 9.34
N ASN A 83 20.88 18.19 10.33
CA ASN A 83 22.21 18.24 10.90
C ASN A 83 22.54 16.97 11.71
N LYS A 84 21.58 16.42 12.46
CA LYS A 84 21.74 15.16 13.18
C LYS A 84 22.07 14.03 12.22
N LEU A 85 21.26 13.81 11.18
CA LEU A 85 21.47 12.77 10.17
C LEU A 85 22.76 13.00 9.36
N LYS A 86 23.11 14.27 9.08
CA LYS A 86 24.41 14.61 8.45
C LYS A 86 25.58 14.09 9.28
N ASN A 87 25.52 14.26 10.60
CA ASN A 87 26.62 13.87 11.52
C ASN A 87 26.63 12.35 11.77
N GLU A 88 25.48 11.68 11.74
CA GLU A 88 25.37 10.21 11.83
C GLU A 88 25.96 9.51 10.61
N LYS A 89 26.09 10.21 9.46
CA LYS A 89 26.67 9.72 8.18
C LYS A 89 26.16 8.32 7.77
N PRO A 90 24.83 8.10 7.64
CA PRO A 90 24.37 6.84 7.09
C PRO A 90 24.90 6.68 5.65
N ASP A 91 25.13 5.43 5.22
CA ASP A 91 25.57 5.15 3.85
C ASP A 91 24.44 5.41 2.86
N ILE A 92 23.21 4.99 3.25
CA ILE A 92 22.01 5.14 2.43
C ILE A 92 20.90 5.78 3.26
N ILE A 93 20.22 6.76 2.69
CA ILE A 93 18.90 7.20 3.13
C ILE A 93 17.89 6.74 2.09
N VAL A 94 16.89 5.99 2.56
CA VAL A 94 15.68 5.70 1.79
C VAL A 94 14.60 6.65 2.26
N VAL A 95 14.13 7.55 1.41
CA VAL A 95 13.09 8.51 1.77
C VAL A 95 11.79 8.18 1.06
N ARG A 96 10.69 8.13 1.82
CA ARG A 96 9.35 7.93 1.27
C ARG A 96 8.73 9.26 0.87
N PHE A 97 8.14 9.33 -0.34
CA PHE A 97 7.45 10.52 -0.81
C PHE A 97 6.06 10.17 -1.37
N TRP A 98 5.01 10.73 -0.78
CA TRP A 98 3.62 10.39 -1.09
C TRP A 98 2.70 11.61 -1.29
N ILE A 99 3.13 12.81 -0.88
CA ILE A 99 2.34 14.05 -1.00
C ILE A 99 3.27 15.26 -1.05
N PRO A 100 2.99 16.26 -1.91
CA PRO A 100 3.82 17.47 -2.04
C PRO A 100 4.01 18.26 -0.75
N LEU A 101 3.00 18.27 0.15
CA LEU A 101 3.06 18.96 1.44
C LEU A 101 4.32 18.59 2.27
N MET A 102 4.83 17.38 2.14
CA MET A 102 6.05 16.94 2.83
C MET A 102 7.33 17.44 2.16
N GLY A 103 7.23 17.97 0.96
CA GLY A 103 8.38 18.40 0.14
C GLY A 103 9.31 19.41 0.82
N PRO A 104 8.81 20.50 1.43
CA PRO A 104 9.66 21.48 2.13
C PRO A 104 10.43 20.87 3.28
N ALA A 105 9.79 20.08 4.14
CA ALA A 105 10.42 19.44 5.29
C ALA A 105 11.49 18.44 4.87
N LEU A 106 11.09 17.44 4.07
CA LEU A 106 12.00 16.39 3.60
C LEU A 106 13.12 16.94 2.73
N GLY A 107 12.82 17.85 1.80
CA GLY A 107 13.80 18.46 0.92
C GLY A 107 14.86 19.28 1.69
N THR A 108 14.49 19.96 2.78
CA THR A 108 15.43 20.71 3.63
C THR A 108 16.32 19.75 4.42
N ILE A 109 15.74 18.71 5.04
CA ILE A 109 16.48 17.68 5.76
C ILE A 109 17.55 17.07 4.85
N LEU A 110 17.15 16.61 3.65
CA LEU A 110 18.05 15.94 2.72
C LEU A 110 19.16 16.84 2.19
N ARG A 111 18.89 18.12 1.93
CA ARG A 111 19.95 19.08 1.56
C ARG A 111 20.99 19.28 2.65
N ARG A 112 20.57 19.21 3.92
CA ARG A 112 21.51 19.25 5.04
C ARG A 112 22.38 17.99 5.09
N VAL A 113 21.76 16.82 4.91
CA VAL A 113 22.47 15.53 4.84
C VAL A 113 23.51 15.53 3.73
N LYS A 114 23.17 15.98 2.51
CA LYS A 114 24.09 16.01 1.36
C LYS A 114 25.38 16.78 1.60
N LYS A 115 25.42 17.68 2.58
CA LYS A 115 26.64 18.38 2.98
C LYS A 115 27.72 17.47 3.56
N ASN A 116 27.39 16.22 3.96
CA ASN A 116 28.39 15.25 4.41
C ASN A 116 29.15 14.58 3.25
N LYS A 117 28.68 14.73 1.99
CA LYS A 117 29.27 14.16 0.74
C LYS A 117 29.47 12.64 0.77
N HIS A 118 28.77 11.95 1.68
CA HIS A 118 28.88 10.49 1.88
C HIS A 118 27.55 9.79 1.55
N THR A 119 26.48 10.24 2.16
CA THR A 119 25.17 9.59 2.11
C THR A 119 24.54 9.62 0.72
N LYS A 120 24.12 8.46 0.20
CA LYS A 120 23.30 8.35 -1.01
C LYS A 120 21.82 8.39 -0.65
N ILE A 121 21.04 9.15 -1.40
CA ILE A 121 19.62 9.40 -1.09
C ILE A 121 18.74 8.79 -2.19
N ILE A 122 18.07 7.70 -1.86
CA ILE A 122 17.14 6.99 -2.75
C ILE A 122 15.71 7.30 -2.34
N CYS A 123 14.91 7.83 -3.26
CA CYS A 123 13.50 8.12 -3.00
C CYS A 123 12.62 6.97 -3.49
N ILE A 124 11.75 6.45 -2.63
CA ILE A 124 10.61 5.64 -3.04
C ILE A 124 9.42 6.57 -3.19
N ALA A 125 8.98 6.81 -4.42
CA ALA A 125 7.89 7.70 -4.74
C ALA A 125 6.59 6.92 -4.94
N ASP A 126 5.59 7.20 -4.11
CA ASP A 126 4.24 6.63 -4.21
C ASP A 126 3.36 7.44 -5.17
N ASN A 127 3.42 8.76 -5.04
CA ASN A 127 2.78 9.72 -5.92
C ASN A 127 3.66 10.96 -6.06
N VAL A 128 3.83 11.43 -7.29
CA VAL A 128 4.59 12.65 -7.61
C VAL A 128 3.64 13.80 -7.94
N ILE A 129 2.57 13.50 -8.64
CA ILE A 129 1.48 14.42 -8.97
C ILE A 129 0.25 14.00 -8.17
N PRO A 130 -0.27 14.85 -7.26
CA PRO A 130 -1.44 14.52 -6.47
C PRO A 130 -2.71 14.48 -7.33
N HIS A 131 -3.69 13.67 -6.92
CA HIS A 131 -5.00 13.60 -7.58
C HIS A 131 -5.80 14.91 -7.46
N GLU A 132 -5.60 15.62 -6.35
CA GLU A 132 -6.18 16.95 -6.09
C GLU A 132 -5.05 17.97 -6.09
N HIS A 133 -5.03 18.84 -7.08
CA HIS A 133 -4.01 19.88 -7.22
C HIS A 133 -4.25 21.03 -6.26
N ARG A 134 -3.17 21.44 -5.57
CA ARG A 134 -3.16 22.61 -4.69
C ARG A 134 -2.07 23.60 -5.15
N PRO A 135 -2.26 24.91 -4.92
CA PRO A 135 -1.20 25.88 -5.17
C PRO A 135 0.09 25.51 -4.45
N GLY A 136 1.21 25.50 -5.16
CA GLY A 136 2.53 25.15 -4.60
C GLY A 136 2.97 23.69 -4.75
N ASP A 137 2.08 22.75 -5.07
CA ASP A 137 2.42 21.32 -5.18
C ASP A 137 3.59 21.05 -6.12
N THR A 138 3.60 21.63 -7.31
CA THR A 138 4.70 21.49 -8.29
C THR A 138 6.03 22.00 -7.73
N THR A 139 6.01 23.13 -7.04
CA THR A 139 7.20 23.74 -6.44
C THR A 139 7.74 22.89 -5.31
N PHE A 140 6.89 22.40 -4.41
CA PHE A 140 7.27 21.56 -3.28
C PHE A 140 7.80 20.21 -3.75
N THR A 141 7.15 19.58 -4.71
CA THR A 141 7.60 18.34 -5.35
C THR A 141 8.97 18.54 -6.01
N SER A 142 9.13 19.57 -6.83
CA SER A 142 10.41 19.89 -7.50
C SER A 142 11.52 20.17 -6.48
N TYR A 143 11.22 20.93 -5.43
CA TYR A 143 12.16 21.22 -4.36
C TYR A 143 12.66 19.94 -3.68
N PHE A 144 11.77 19.02 -3.37
CA PHE A 144 12.12 17.74 -2.77
C PHE A 144 12.92 16.86 -3.73
N LEU A 145 12.42 16.57 -4.94
CA LEU A 145 13.01 15.64 -5.89
C LEU A 145 14.43 16.03 -6.30
N LYS A 146 14.75 17.33 -6.34
CA LYS A 146 16.11 17.83 -6.59
C LYS A 146 17.12 17.38 -5.53
N SER A 147 16.68 17.07 -4.31
CA SER A 147 17.56 16.62 -3.21
C SER A 147 17.85 15.12 -3.21
N CYS A 148 17.13 14.33 -3.99
CA CYS A 148 17.35 12.88 -4.12
C CYS A 148 18.41 12.56 -5.20
N ASP A 149 19.11 11.44 -5.07
CA ASP A 149 20.12 10.99 -6.03
C ASP A 149 19.54 10.00 -7.05
N ALA A 150 18.65 9.10 -6.62
CA ALA A 150 17.94 8.16 -7.48
C ALA A 150 16.51 7.90 -6.96
N PHE A 151 15.74 7.20 -7.79
CA PHE A 151 14.30 7.00 -7.55
C PHE A 151 13.90 5.55 -7.76
N ILE A 152 12.93 5.11 -6.93
CA ILE A 152 12.16 3.89 -7.15
C ILE A 152 10.69 4.29 -7.21
N THR A 153 9.98 3.76 -8.19
CA THR A 153 8.52 3.85 -8.29
C THR A 153 7.93 2.44 -8.36
N MET A 154 6.66 2.29 -8.00
CA MET A 154 5.99 0.99 -7.99
C MET A 154 5.00 0.85 -9.14
N SER A 155 4.97 1.81 -10.07
CA SER A 155 4.17 1.76 -11.30
C SER A 155 4.80 2.62 -12.40
N ASP A 156 4.50 2.26 -13.66
CA ASP A 156 4.93 3.00 -14.85
C ASP A 156 4.37 4.42 -14.85
N LYS A 157 3.13 4.60 -14.39
CA LYS A 157 2.50 5.92 -14.31
C LYS A 157 3.29 6.86 -13.41
N VAL A 158 3.63 6.41 -12.19
CA VAL A 158 4.39 7.25 -11.24
C VAL A 158 5.79 7.54 -11.77
N MET A 159 6.41 6.60 -12.51
CA MET A 159 7.68 6.85 -13.19
C MET A 159 7.53 7.90 -14.29
N ALA A 160 6.50 7.83 -15.11
CA ALA A 160 6.22 8.85 -16.12
C ALA A 160 6.01 10.23 -15.50
N ASP A 161 5.22 10.34 -14.44
CA ASP A 161 5.02 11.57 -13.69
C ASP A 161 6.33 12.11 -13.10
N LEU A 162 7.18 11.24 -12.55
CA LEU A 162 8.50 11.59 -12.03
C LEU A 162 9.41 12.18 -13.13
N ARG A 163 9.38 11.62 -14.33
CA ARG A 163 10.22 12.07 -15.47
C ARG A 163 9.88 13.48 -15.94
N LEU A 164 8.69 14.00 -15.62
CA LEU A 164 8.36 15.42 -15.86
C LEU A 164 9.21 16.36 -14.99
N PHE A 165 9.66 15.91 -13.81
CA PHE A 165 10.46 16.68 -12.87
C PHE A 165 11.96 16.35 -12.92
N GLN A 166 12.31 15.08 -13.15
CA GLN A 166 13.67 14.55 -13.07
C GLN A 166 13.96 13.62 -14.26
N LYS A 167 14.39 14.21 -15.38
CA LYS A 167 14.60 13.49 -16.65
C LYS A 167 15.78 12.51 -16.61
N ASN A 168 16.90 12.90 -15.97
CA ASN A 168 18.19 12.24 -16.15
C ASN A 168 18.68 11.44 -14.94
N LYS A 169 18.10 11.63 -13.74
CA LYS A 169 18.54 10.88 -12.56
C LYS A 169 18.14 9.41 -12.65
N PRO A 170 19.00 8.49 -12.13
CA PRO A 170 18.68 7.07 -12.12
C PRO A 170 17.31 6.78 -11.51
N GLY A 171 16.58 5.86 -12.09
CA GLY A 171 15.28 5.45 -11.60
C GLY A 171 14.93 4.02 -12.02
N LYS A 172 14.28 3.27 -11.14
CA LYS A 172 13.88 1.89 -11.36
C LYS A 172 12.42 1.68 -10.97
N ILE A 173 11.69 0.94 -11.77
CA ILE A 173 10.36 0.45 -11.41
C ILE A 173 10.54 -0.88 -10.71
N VAL A 174 9.98 -1.00 -9.50
CA VAL A 174 9.96 -2.23 -8.71
C VAL A 174 8.53 -2.50 -8.32
N GLN A 175 8.05 -3.71 -8.55
CA GLN A 175 6.69 -4.09 -8.14
C GLN A 175 6.53 -3.94 -6.64
N HIS A 176 5.33 -3.52 -6.20
CA HIS A 176 5.04 -3.37 -4.77
C HIS A 176 5.23 -4.71 -4.06
N PRO A 177 6.13 -4.79 -3.06
CA PRO A 177 6.35 -6.03 -2.33
C PRO A 177 5.09 -6.53 -1.63
N LEU A 178 5.03 -7.83 -1.35
CA LEU A 178 3.92 -8.43 -0.60
C LEU A 178 3.87 -7.89 0.81
N TYR A 179 2.65 -7.73 1.32
CA TYR A 179 2.44 -7.49 2.73
C TYR A 179 2.45 -8.83 3.49
N ASP A 180 3.61 -9.23 3.98
CA ASP A 180 3.84 -10.46 4.74
C ASP A 180 3.89 -10.25 6.26
N ASN A 181 3.60 -9.05 6.72
CA ASN A 181 3.68 -8.62 8.12
C ASN A 181 2.32 -8.65 8.85
N PHE A 182 1.30 -9.24 8.23
CA PHE A 182 -0.03 -9.43 8.85
C PHE A 182 -0.21 -10.83 9.47
N GLY A 183 0.90 -11.52 9.75
CA GLY A 183 0.97 -12.87 10.32
C GLY A 183 0.88 -13.98 9.28
N ASP A 184 1.15 -15.20 9.74
CA ASP A 184 1.07 -16.39 8.89
C ASP A 184 -0.37 -16.67 8.45
N PRO A 185 -0.57 -17.22 7.24
CA PRO A 185 -1.87 -17.63 6.78
C PRO A 185 -2.53 -18.62 7.72
N LEU A 186 -3.82 -18.46 7.96
CA LEU A 186 -4.68 -19.42 8.65
C LEU A 186 -5.31 -20.37 7.63
N THR A 187 -5.76 -21.54 8.09
CA THR A 187 -6.70 -22.33 7.29
C THR A 187 -8.02 -21.58 7.14
N LYS A 188 -8.77 -21.90 6.10
CA LYS A 188 -10.09 -21.26 5.86
C LYS A 188 -11.04 -21.54 7.03
N GLU A 189 -11.00 -22.74 7.54
CA GLU A 189 -11.81 -23.21 8.67
C GLU A 189 -11.51 -22.41 9.95
N GLU A 190 -10.22 -22.29 10.32
CA GLU A 190 -9.80 -21.49 11.49
C GLU A 190 -10.20 -20.02 11.37
N ALA A 191 -10.04 -19.45 10.19
CA ALA A 191 -10.40 -18.05 9.93
C ALA A 191 -11.93 -17.84 10.00
N ARG A 192 -12.73 -18.76 9.45
CA ARG A 192 -14.18 -18.74 9.48
C ARG A 192 -14.74 -18.93 10.89
N GLU A 193 -14.15 -19.82 11.68
CA GLU A 193 -14.51 -20.01 13.09
C GLU A 193 -14.36 -18.71 13.87
N LYS A 194 -13.19 -18.03 13.74
CA LYS A 194 -12.93 -16.73 14.40
C LYS A 194 -13.94 -15.65 14.01
N LEU A 195 -14.40 -15.64 12.77
CA LEU A 195 -15.37 -14.68 12.25
C LEU A 195 -16.84 -15.13 12.42
N LYS A 196 -17.07 -16.34 12.95
CA LYS A 196 -18.39 -16.97 13.11
C LYS A 196 -19.11 -17.11 11.75
N ILE A 197 -18.39 -17.56 10.73
CA ILE A 197 -18.86 -17.86 9.38
C ILE A 197 -18.90 -19.37 9.20
N LYS A 198 -19.94 -19.90 8.58
CA LYS A 198 -20.03 -21.34 8.30
C LYS A 198 -19.11 -21.76 7.18
N ASN A 199 -18.56 -22.99 7.26
CA ASN A 199 -17.57 -23.45 6.29
C ASN A 199 -18.13 -23.67 4.87
N GLU A 200 -19.39 -24.00 4.77
CA GLU A 200 -20.09 -24.21 3.50
C GLU A 200 -20.50 -22.93 2.75
N GLU A 201 -20.40 -21.77 3.38
CA GLU A 201 -20.79 -20.50 2.77
C GLU A 201 -19.81 -20.07 1.66
N LEU A 202 -20.35 -19.56 0.56
CA LEU A 202 -19.56 -18.96 -0.52
C LEU A 202 -19.33 -17.48 -0.23
N ILE A 203 -18.08 -17.11 0.09
CA ILE A 203 -17.74 -15.77 0.60
C ILE A 203 -16.76 -15.05 -0.30
N ILE A 204 -17.17 -13.94 -0.90
CA ILE A 204 -16.27 -12.98 -1.54
C ILE A 204 -16.02 -11.80 -0.60
N LEU A 205 -14.83 -11.19 -0.69
CA LEU A 205 -14.38 -10.15 0.22
C LEU A 205 -14.12 -8.82 -0.51
N PHE A 206 -14.74 -7.75 -0.05
CA PHE A 206 -14.31 -6.38 -0.27
C PHE A 206 -13.53 -5.91 0.95
N PHE A 207 -12.26 -5.48 0.79
CA PHE A 207 -11.37 -5.17 1.91
C PHE A 207 -10.78 -3.76 1.86
N GLY A 208 -10.61 -3.16 3.06
CA GLY A 208 -9.92 -1.89 3.29
C GLY A 208 -10.86 -0.68 3.29
N PHE A 209 -10.29 0.53 3.47
CA PHE A 209 -11.06 1.77 3.59
C PHE A 209 -12.08 1.94 2.46
N ILE A 210 -13.32 2.23 2.82
CA ILE A 210 -14.42 2.41 1.86
C ILE A 210 -14.40 3.85 1.37
N ARG A 211 -14.12 4.02 0.07
CA ARG A 211 -14.08 5.30 -0.66
C ARG A 211 -14.71 5.13 -2.03
N TYR A 212 -15.28 6.19 -2.58
CA TYR A 212 -15.98 6.19 -3.86
C TYR A 212 -15.19 5.55 -5.01
N TYR A 213 -13.90 5.87 -5.12
CA TYR A 213 -13.06 5.33 -6.19
C TYR A 213 -12.89 3.81 -6.14
N LYS A 214 -13.12 3.19 -4.98
CA LYS A 214 -13.06 1.73 -4.80
C LYS A 214 -14.32 1.00 -5.28
N GLY A 215 -15.38 1.71 -5.65
CA GLY A 215 -16.52 1.15 -6.38
C GLY A 215 -17.36 0.14 -5.60
N LEU A 216 -17.45 0.26 -4.27
CA LEU A 216 -18.31 -0.64 -3.48
C LEU A 216 -19.74 -0.64 -3.98
N ASP A 217 -20.28 0.50 -4.40
CA ASP A 217 -21.62 0.63 -4.97
C ASP A 217 -21.80 -0.17 -6.27
N ILE A 218 -20.77 -0.25 -7.14
CA ILE A 218 -20.79 -1.12 -8.33
C ILE A 218 -20.92 -2.58 -7.92
N LEU A 219 -20.16 -3.00 -6.89
CA LEU A 219 -20.20 -4.36 -6.37
C LEU A 219 -21.56 -4.68 -5.74
N LEU A 220 -22.15 -3.73 -4.99
CA LEU A 220 -23.50 -3.91 -4.42
C LEU A 220 -24.55 -4.13 -5.52
N HIS A 221 -24.45 -3.40 -6.63
CA HIS A 221 -25.31 -3.66 -7.80
C HIS A 221 -25.04 -5.03 -8.43
N ALA A 222 -23.78 -5.48 -8.50
CA ALA A 222 -23.45 -6.82 -8.98
C ALA A 222 -24.04 -7.91 -8.07
N MET A 223 -24.03 -7.72 -6.75
CA MET A 223 -24.66 -8.65 -5.80
C MET A 223 -26.18 -8.77 -5.97
N ALA A 224 -26.83 -7.78 -6.57
CA ALA A 224 -28.26 -7.83 -6.86
C ALA A 224 -28.61 -8.71 -8.09
N ASP A 225 -27.64 -9.21 -8.82
CA ASP A 225 -27.84 -10.14 -9.94
C ASP A 225 -28.50 -11.43 -9.44
N GLU A 226 -29.61 -11.84 -10.08
CA GLU A 226 -30.38 -13.03 -9.69
C GLU A 226 -29.57 -14.33 -9.75
N ARG A 227 -28.55 -14.39 -10.60
CA ARG A 227 -27.63 -15.55 -10.70
C ARG A 227 -26.74 -15.66 -9.46
N ILE A 228 -26.26 -14.51 -8.95
CA ILE A 228 -25.46 -14.41 -7.72
C ILE A 228 -26.32 -14.82 -6.51
N LYS A 229 -27.56 -14.33 -6.45
CA LYS A 229 -28.52 -14.68 -5.39
C LYS A 229 -28.83 -16.19 -5.37
N LYS A 230 -29.14 -16.76 -6.55
CA LYS A 230 -29.42 -18.20 -6.70
C LYS A 230 -28.22 -19.07 -6.32
N ALA A 231 -27.00 -18.61 -6.57
CA ALA A 231 -25.79 -19.31 -6.17
C ALA A 231 -25.50 -19.24 -4.68
N GLY A 232 -26.22 -18.41 -3.91
CA GLY A 232 -26.02 -18.24 -2.47
C GLY A 232 -24.72 -17.55 -2.09
N ILE A 233 -24.13 -16.78 -3.01
CA ILE A 233 -22.85 -16.08 -2.80
C ILE A 233 -23.09 -14.90 -1.85
N LYS A 234 -22.27 -14.78 -0.81
CA LYS A 234 -22.29 -13.69 0.16
C LYS A 234 -21.08 -12.76 -0.03
N LEU A 235 -21.30 -11.49 0.19
CA LEU A 235 -20.26 -10.47 0.19
C LEU A 235 -19.93 -10.07 1.63
N MET A 236 -18.69 -10.28 2.03
CA MET A 236 -18.13 -9.71 3.24
C MET A 236 -17.50 -8.35 2.91
N ILE A 237 -17.99 -7.29 3.57
CA ILE A 237 -17.45 -5.93 3.47
C ILE A 237 -16.68 -5.67 4.75
N ALA A 238 -15.33 -5.55 4.64
CA ALA A 238 -14.44 -5.42 5.77
C ALA A 238 -13.56 -4.17 5.65
N GLY A 239 -13.85 -3.14 6.47
CA GLY A 239 -13.10 -1.89 6.53
C GLY A 239 -13.95 -0.66 6.81
N GLU A 240 -13.29 0.38 7.30
CA GLU A 240 -13.91 1.61 7.78
C GLU A 240 -14.39 2.52 6.62
N PHE A 241 -15.56 3.15 6.77
CA PHE A 241 -16.03 4.18 5.86
C PHE A 241 -15.25 5.49 6.04
N TYR A 242 -14.70 6.00 4.95
CA TYR A 242 -14.04 7.31 4.86
C TYR A 242 -14.92 8.35 4.15
N GLU A 243 -16.19 8.05 3.98
CA GLU A 243 -17.24 8.91 3.42
C GLU A 243 -18.58 8.57 4.05
N ASP A 244 -19.66 9.27 3.67
CA ASP A 244 -20.97 9.05 4.27
C ASP A 244 -21.50 7.64 3.96
N LYS A 245 -21.58 6.82 5.01
CA LYS A 245 -22.08 5.44 4.93
C LYS A 245 -23.56 5.33 4.54
N ARG A 246 -24.35 6.37 4.74
CA ARG A 246 -25.81 6.34 4.49
C ARG A 246 -26.11 6.00 3.04
N GLN A 247 -25.37 6.56 2.09
CA GLN A 247 -25.54 6.26 0.67
C GLN A 247 -25.43 4.76 0.35
N TYR A 248 -24.56 4.04 1.03
CA TYR A 248 -24.39 2.59 0.84
C TYR A 248 -25.48 1.78 1.54
N LEU A 249 -25.89 2.17 2.75
CA LEU A 249 -26.96 1.49 3.48
C LEU A 249 -28.31 1.64 2.76
N ASP A 250 -28.64 2.84 2.27
CA ASP A 250 -29.82 3.10 1.46
C ASP A 250 -29.82 2.30 0.15
N LEU A 251 -28.63 2.12 -0.46
CA LEU A 251 -28.47 1.29 -1.66
C LEU A 251 -28.73 -0.19 -1.35
N ILE A 252 -28.18 -0.71 -0.26
CA ILE A 252 -28.37 -2.09 0.19
C ILE A 252 -29.87 -2.38 0.40
N ASP A 253 -30.58 -1.48 1.06
CA ASP A 253 -32.03 -1.61 1.31
C ASP A 253 -32.84 -1.57 0.01
N ARG A 254 -32.52 -0.65 -0.90
CA ARG A 254 -33.16 -0.55 -2.23
C ARG A 254 -32.97 -1.81 -3.07
N LEU A 255 -31.75 -2.39 -3.04
CA LEU A 255 -31.39 -3.59 -3.79
C LEU A 255 -31.88 -4.88 -3.12
N LYS A 256 -32.36 -4.80 -1.87
CA LYS A 256 -32.86 -5.95 -1.08
C LYS A 256 -31.83 -7.09 -0.99
N ILE A 257 -30.55 -6.74 -0.73
CA ILE A 257 -29.44 -7.68 -0.66
C ILE A 257 -28.86 -7.86 0.73
N LYS A 258 -29.51 -7.32 1.77
CA LYS A 258 -29.02 -7.34 3.16
C LYS A 258 -28.64 -8.73 3.66
N ASP A 259 -29.43 -9.75 3.32
CA ASP A 259 -29.20 -11.14 3.75
C ASP A 259 -27.98 -11.80 3.06
N GLN A 260 -27.47 -11.19 1.98
CA GLN A 260 -26.25 -11.63 1.29
C GLN A 260 -24.99 -10.93 1.81
N LEU A 261 -25.11 -10.04 2.81
CA LEU A 261 -23.99 -9.21 3.25
C LEU A 261 -23.55 -9.56 4.67
N ILE A 262 -22.21 -9.58 4.86
CA ILE A 262 -21.54 -9.63 6.16
C ILE A 262 -20.81 -8.31 6.33
N LEU A 263 -21.32 -7.42 7.18
CA LEU A 263 -20.75 -6.09 7.39
C LEU A 263 -19.79 -6.10 8.59
N ARG A 264 -18.54 -5.67 8.35
CA ARG A 264 -17.48 -5.47 9.34
C ARG A 264 -16.85 -4.10 9.07
N THR A 265 -17.56 -3.03 9.41
CA THR A 265 -17.28 -1.65 8.97
C THR A 265 -16.56 -0.80 10.01
N ASP A 266 -15.98 -1.44 11.00
CA ASP A 266 -15.02 -0.82 11.91
C ASP A 266 -13.60 -0.91 11.37
N PHE A 267 -12.67 -0.18 11.99
CA PHE A 267 -11.24 -0.33 11.69
C PHE A 267 -10.77 -1.75 12.04
N ILE A 268 -10.11 -2.40 11.09
CA ILE A 268 -9.56 -3.74 11.28
C ILE A 268 -8.09 -3.59 11.67
N PRO A 269 -7.70 -4.03 12.88
CA PRO A 269 -6.30 -4.06 13.31
C PRO A 269 -5.45 -4.96 12.41
N ASP A 270 -4.17 -4.63 12.25
CA ASP A 270 -3.22 -5.40 11.42
C ASP A 270 -3.17 -6.88 11.84
N SER A 271 -3.27 -7.16 13.13
CA SER A 271 -3.31 -8.52 13.70
C SER A 271 -4.52 -9.37 13.27
N GLU A 272 -5.62 -8.72 12.86
CA GLU A 272 -6.86 -9.39 12.46
C GLU A 272 -7.02 -9.53 10.93
N VAL A 273 -6.24 -8.81 10.13
CA VAL A 273 -6.34 -8.79 8.66
C VAL A 273 -6.37 -10.20 8.08
N ARG A 274 -5.49 -11.10 8.56
CA ARG A 274 -5.43 -12.49 8.12
C ARG A 274 -6.74 -13.26 8.27
N ASN A 275 -7.55 -12.95 9.30
CA ASN A 275 -8.81 -13.64 9.53
C ASN A 275 -9.78 -13.40 8.36
N TYR A 276 -9.85 -12.17 7.86
CA TYR A 276 -10.74 -11.78 6.76
C TYR A 276 -10.27 -12.34 5.42
N LEU A 277 -8.97 -12.20 5.12
CA LEU A 277 -8.40 -12.69 3.87
C LEU A 277 -8.50 -14.21 3.78
N CYS A 278 -8.13 -14.93 4.86
CA CYS A 278 -8.16 -16.39 4.85
C CYS A 278 -9.58 -16.97 4.84
N ALA A 279 -10.58 -16.30 5.44
CA ALA A 279 -11.97 -16.75 5.43
C ALA A 279 -12.65 -16.65 4.06
N ALA A 280 -12.19 -15.75 3.19
CA ALA A 280 -12.79 -15.50 1.88
C ALA A 280 -12.35 -16.52 0.82
N ASP A 281 -13.17 -16.73 -0.20
CA ASP A 281 -12.83 -17.52 -1.37
C ASP A 281 -12.08 -16.68 -2.41
N ALA A 282 -12.49 -15.41 -2.59
CA ALA A 282 -11.84 -14.45 -3.48
C ALA A 282 -11.93 -13.02 -2.93
N VAL A 283 -11.00 -12.17 -3.35
CA VAL A 283 -10.99 -10.73 -3.05
C VAL A 283 -11.49 -9.95 -4.26
N ILE A 284 -12.46 -9.06 -4.05
CA ILE A 284 -13.05 -8.26 -5.12
C ILE A 284 -12.58 -6.81 -5.00
N GLN A 285 -12.02 -6.28 -6.07
CA GLN A 285 -11.53 -4.89 -6.18
C GLN A 285 -12.24 -4.18 -7.35
N PRO A 286 -13.48 -3.70 -7.13
CA PRO A 286 -14.35 -3.15 -8.19
C PRO A 286 -14.04 -1.68 -8.48
N TYR A 287 -12.76 -1.31 -8.48
CA TYR A 287 -12.31 0.07 -8.49
C TYR A 287 -12.74 0.82 -9.76
N ARG A 288 -13.05 2.10 -9.60
CA ARG A 288 -13.27 3.03 -10.73
C ARG A 288 -11.97 3.59 -11.27
N ASN A 289 -11.00 3.74 -10.38
CA ASN A 289 -9.67 4.23 -10.73
C ASN A 289 -8.66 3.67 -9.73
N ALA A 290 -7.49 3.27 -10.21
CA ALA A 290 -6.41 2.79 -9.34
C ALA A 290 -5.05 3.09 -9.97
N THR A 291 -4.18 3.76 -9.25
CA THR A 291 -2.74 3.85 -9.57
C THR A 291 -1.99 2.66 -8.97
N GLN A 292 -2.35 2.28 -7.75
CA GLN A 292 -1.84 1.14 -6.99
C GLN A 292 -2.92 0.62 -6.04
N SER A 293 -2.81 -0.63 -5.62
CA SER A 293 -3.69 -1.22 -4.61
C SER A 293 -2.86 -1.94 -3.55
N GLY A 294 -3.02 -1.53 -2.29
CA GLY A 294 -2.45 -2.25 -1.16
C GLY A 294 -3.16 -3.60 -0.88
N VAL A 295 -4.36 -3.80 -1.45
CA VAL A 295 -5.12 -5.03 -1.27
C VAL A 295 -4.61 -6.15 -2.18
N THR A 296 -4.12 -5.83 -3.38
CA THR A 296 -3.55 -6.82 -4.31
C THR A 296 -2.35 -7.56 -3.71
N PRO A 297 -1.33 -6.89 -3.11
CA PRO A 297 -0.24 -7.58 -2.43
C PRO A 297 -0.70 -8.44 -1.24
N LEU A 298 -1.72 -8.03 -0.50
CA LEU A 298 -2.33 -8.84 0.56
C LEU A 298 -2.96 -10.11 0.01
N ALA A 299 -3.73 -9.99 -1.07
CA ALA A 299 -4.36 -11.14 -1.72
C ALA A 299 -3.31 -12.14 -2.22
N TYR A 300 -2.20 -11.67 -2.78
CA TYR A 300 -1.07 -12.53 -3.13
C TYR A 300 -0.44 -13.22 -1.93
N HIS A 301 -0.21 -12.48 -0.83
CA HIS A 301 0.39 -13.04 0.38
C HIS A 301 -0.45 -14.20 0.93
N PHE A 302 -1.77 -14.01 1.04
CA PHE A 302 -2.72 -15.01 1.53
C PHE A 302 -3.21 -15.99 0.44
N GLU A 303 -2.60 -15.98 -0.75
CA GLU A 303 -2.93 -16.86 -1.88
C GLU A 303 -4.41 -16.81 -2.26
N LYS A 304 -5.03 -15.60 -2.21
CA LYS A 304 -6.43 -15.40 -2.55
C LYS A 304 -6.60 -14.97 -4.00
N PRO A 305 -7.40 -15.71 -4.79
CA PRO A 305 -7.80 -15.26 -6.12
C PRO A 305 -8.49 -13.90 -6.08
N MET A 306 -8.36 -13.16 -7.16
CA MET A 306 -8.89 -11.80 -7.22
C MET A 306 -9.88 -11.63 -8.37
N VAL A 307 -10.93 -10.82 -8.16
CA VAL A 307 -11.70 -10.23 -9.25
C VAL A 307 -11.45 -8.73 -9.20
N VAL A 308 -10.87 -8.19 -10.26
CA VAL A 308 -10.46 -6.78 -10.34
C VAL A 308 -11.05 -6.11 -11.56
N THR A 309 -11.26 -4.81 -11.50
CA THR A 309 -11.69 -4.04 -12.67
C THR A 309 -10.49 -3.64 -13.55
N ASN A 310 -10.75 -3.51 -14.85
CA ASN A 310 -9.80 -3.08 -15.88
C ASN A 310 -9.57 -1.57 -15.81
N VAL A 311 -8.95 -1.10 -14.71
CA VAL A 311 -8.69 0.33 -14.49
C VAL A 311 -7.26 0.59 -14.05
N GLY A 312 -6.62 1.60 -14.63
CA GLY A 312 -5.25 1.99 -14.31
C GLY A 312 -4.26 0.83 -14.42
N GLY A 313 -3.42 0.66 -13.39
CA GLY A 313 -2.44 -0.43 -13.30
C GLY A 313 -2.97 -1.72 -12.67
N LEU A 314 -4.24 -1.77 -12.24
CA LEU A 314 -4.75 -2.86 -11.42
C LEU A 314 -4.81 -4.20 -12.21
N ALA A 315 -5.31 -4.15 -13.44
CA ALA A 315 -5.40 -5.32 -14.32
C ALA A 315 -4.01 -5.95 -14.64
N SER A 316 -2.97 -5.13 -14.75
CA SER A 316 -1.61 -5.63 -15.03
C SER A 316 -1.02 -6.42 -13.84
N LEU A 317 -1.52 -6.19 -12.62
CA LEU A 317 -1.13 -6.91 -11.42
C LEU A 317 -1.88 -8.23 -11.23
N VAL A 318 -2.94 -8.47 -12.03
CA VAL A 318 -3.80 -9.66 -11.92
C VAL A 318 -3.92 -10.33 -13.29
N PRO A 319 -2.91 -11.11 -13.71
CA PRO A 319 -2.99 -11.89 -14.96
C PRO A 319 -4.31 -12.67 -15.04
N HIS A 320 -5.12 -12.31 -16.07
CA HIS A 320 -6.46 -12.83 -16.25
C HIS A 320 -6.46 -14.36 -16.42
N GLU A 321 -7.41 -15.04 -15.78
CA GLU A 321 -7.55 -16.52 -15.71
C GLU A 321 -6.31 -17.25 -15.16
N LYS A 322 -5.31 -16.53 -14.58
CA LYS A 322 -4.18 -17.14 -13.87
C LYS A 322 -4.30 -16.95 -12.38
N VAL A 323 -4.26 -15.70 -11.91
CA VAL A 323 -4.33 -15.40 -10.48
C VAL A 323 -5.66 -14.78 -10.07
N GLY A 324 -6.53 -14.54 -11.04
CA GLY A 324 -7.85 -13.96 -10.85
C GLY A 324 -8.51 -13.63 -12.17
N LEU A 325 -9.55 -12.82 -12.11
CA LEU A 325 -10.35 -12.42 -13.26
C LEU A 325 -10.36 -10.89 -13.37
N VAL A 326 -10.26 -10.39 -14.59
CA VAL A 326 -10.35 -8.96 -14.91
C VAL A 326 -11.73 -8.69 -15.51
N ALA A 327 -12.45 -7.72 -14.97
CA ALA A 327 -13.80 -7.33 -15.39
C ALA A 327 -13.82 -5.85 -15.79
N GLU A 328 -14.77 -5.43 -16.60
CA GLU A 328 -15.05 -4.00 -16.78
C GLU A 328 -15.71 -3.43 -15.51
N PRO A 329 -15.58 -2.12 -15.23
CA PRO A 329 -16.12 -1.49 -14.02
C PRO A 329 -17.64 -1.29 -14.10
N THR A 330 -18.35 -2.36 -14.40
CA THR A 330 -19.82 -2.43 -14.49
C THR A 330 -20.37 -3.57 -13.65
N PRO A 331 -21.58 -3.42 -13.06
CA PRO A 331 -22.19 -4.46 -12.24
C PRO A 331 -22.29 -5.82 -12.96
N THR A 332 -22.70 -5.83 -14.21
CA THR A 332 -22.87 -7.07 -14.99
C THR A 332 -21.54 -7.78 -15.21
N SER A 333 -20.50 -7.06 -15.64
CA SER A 333 -19.18 -7.67 -15.87
C SER A 333 -18.54 -8.21 -14.58
N ILE A 334 -18.74 -7.53 -13.45
CA ILE A 334 -18.29 -8.00 -12.14
C ILE A 334 -19.07 -9.25 -11.72
N ALA A 335 -20.39 -9.28 -11.91
CA ALA A 335 -21.22 -10.45 -11.61
C ALA A 335 -20.78 -11.66 -12.46
N ASP A 336 -20.55 -11.48 -13.77
CA ASP A 336 -20.07 -12.53 -14.67
C ASP A 336 -18.70 -13.07 -14.22
N ALA A 337 -17.78 -12.19 -13.83
CA ALA A 337 -16.47 -12.60 -13.32
C ALA A 337 -16.58 -13.37 -11.99
N ILE A 338 -17.44 -12.95 -11.05
CA ILE A 338 -17.66 -13.67 -9.80
C ILE A 338 -18.22 -15.08 -10.10
N LEU A 339 -19.21 -15.20 -10.97
CA LEU A 339 -19.78 -16.50 -11.36
C LEU A 339 -18.74 -17.38 -12.05
N ARG A 340 -17.92 -16.81 -12.95
CA ARG A 340 -16.82 -17.51 -13.61
C ARG A 340 -15.78 -18.00 -12.60
N PHE A 341 -15.45 -17.20 -11.58
CA PHE A 341 -14.56 -17.61 -10.49
C PHE A 341 -15.06 -18.89 -9.81
N TYR A 342 -16.34 -18.94 -9.42
CA TYR A 342 -16.90 -20.13 -8.78
C TYR A 342 -17.02 -21.34 -9.72
N GLN A 343 -17.17 -21.13 -11.02
CA GLN A 343 -17.12 -22.23 -12.00
C GLN A 343 -15.72 -22.86 -12.10
N LEU A 344 -14.66 -22.05 -12.05
CA LEU A 344 -13.27 -22.52 -12.09
C LEU A 344 -12.83 -23.11 -10.73
N GLY A 345 -13.31 -22.53 -9.64
CA GLY A 345 -12.95 -22.89 -8.27
C GLY A 345 -11.61 -22.29 -7.83
N GLU A 346 -11.49 -22.08 -6.51
CA GLU A 346 -10.30 -21.47 -5.88
C GLU A 346 -8.99 -22.23 -6.23
N ASN A 347 -9.04 -23.55 -6.22
CA ASN A 347 -7.88 -24.42 -6.47
C ASN A 347 -7.29 -24.28 -7.90
N TYR A 348 -8.04 -23.76 -8.85
CA TYR A 348 -7.55 -23.46 -10.19
C TYR A 348 -6.48 -22.34 -10.15
N PHE A 349 -6.66 -21.35 -9.29
CA PHE A 349 -5.81 -20.14 -9.23
C PHE A 349 -4.59 -20.30 -8.32
N ILE A 350 -4.66 -21.12 -7.28
CA ILE A 350 -3.62 -21.21 -6.23
C ILE A 350 -2.22 -21.53 -6.79
N PRO A 351 -2.01 -22.50 -7.68
CA PRO A 351 -0.67 -22.79 -8.22
C PRO A 351 -0.06 -21.59 -8.96
N HIS A 352 -0.89 -20.87 -9.71
CA HIS A 352 -0.48 -19.68 -10.44
C HIS A 352 -0.16 -18.51 -9.48
N LEU A 353 -0.97 -18.34 -8.43
CA LEU A 353 -0.72 -17.35 -7.37
C LEU A 353 0.64 -17.58 -6.69
N ARG A 354 0.98 -18.84 -6.38
CA ARG A 354 2.27 -19.23 -5.79
C ARG A 354 3.45 -18.90 -6.68
N THR A 355 3.32 -19.09 -7.96
CA THR A 355 4.35 -18.75 -8.94
C THR A 355 4.49 -17.23 -9.09
N GLU A 356 3.37 -16.54 -9.26
CA GLU A 356 3.34 -15.12 -9.56
C GLU A 356 3.83 -14.27 -8.38
N LYS A 357 3.46 -14.64 -7.13
CA LYS A 357 3.87 -13.91 -5.92
C LYS A 357 5.38 -13.81 -5.71
N GLN A 358 6.16 -14.73 -6.30
CA GLN A 358 7.63 -14.70 -6.18
C GLN A 358 8.23 -13.42 -6.79
N LYS A 359 7.54 -12.78 -7.74
CA LYS A 359 7.97 -11.52 -8.35
C LYS A 359 7.93 -10.31 -7.40
N TYR A 360 7.19 -10.44 -6.29
CA TYR A 360 6.89 -9.35 -5.35
C TYR A 360 7.66 -9.51 -4.03
N SER A 361 8.95 -9.88 -4.09
CA SER A 361 9.74 -10.08 -2.88
C SER A 361 10.31 -8.77 -2.33
N TRP A 362 10.42 -8.67 -1.00
CA TRP A 362 11.07 -7.54 -0.33
C TRP A 362 12.56 -7.44 -0.67
N SER A 363 13.22 -8.59 -0.85
CA SER A 363 14.61 -8.63 -1.26
C SER A 363 14.85 -7.98 -2.62
N ASN A 364 13.92 -8.09 -3.57
CA ASN A 364 14.03 -7.37 -4.85
C ASN A 364 14.01 -5.84 -4.66
N LEU A 365 13.23 -5.34 -3.71
CA LEU A 365 13.21 -3.92 -3.40
C LEU A 365 14.53 -3.48 -2.72
N VAL A 366 15.02 -4.23 -1.73
CA VAL A 366 16.31 -3.95 -1.08
C VAL A 366 17.43 -3.97 -2.11
N ASN A 367 17.51 -4.98 -2.96
CA ASN A 367 18.51 -5.07 -4.03
C ASN A 367 18.42 -3.88 -5.02
N ALA A 368 17.20 -3.42 -5.33
CA ALA A 368 17.05 -2.24 -6.19
C ALA A 368 17.57 -0.96 -5.52
N VAL A 369 17.35 -0.77 -4.22
CA VAL A 369 17.87 0.37 -3.45
C VAL A 369 19.39 0.33 -3.43
N THR A 370 19.98 -0.83 -3.08
CA THR A 370 21.43 -0.98 -2.92
C THR A 370 22.17 -0.84 -4.25
N ASN A 371 21.67 -1.44 -5.33
CA ASN A 371 22.25 -1.31 -6.66
C ASN A 371 22.21 0.13 -7.17
N LEU A 372 21.12 0.86 -6.94
CA LEU A 372 21.05 2.28 -7.28
C LEU A 372 22.04 3.10 -6.46
N ALA A 373 22.22 2.81 -5.18
CA ALA A 373 23.18 3.50 -4.33
C ALA A 373 24.63 3.22 -4.76
N GLU A 374 24.95 2.00 -5.19
CA GLU A 374 26.27 1.58 -5.70
C GLU A 374 26.57 2.19 -7.08
N GLY A 375 25.64 2.13 -8.01
CA GLY A 375 25.82 2.75 -9.34
C GLY A 375 26.06 4.27 -9.28
N ILE A 376 25.54 4.97 -8.27
CA ILE A 376 25.83 6.38 -8.02
C ILE A 376 27.29 6.58 -7.53
N LEU A 377 27.88 5.59 -6.84
CA LEU A 377 29.27 5.64 -6.39
C LEU A 377 30.24 5.51 -7.57
N GLU A 378 29.97 4.63 -8.51
CA GLU A 378 30.82 4.42 -9.70
C GLU A 378 30.89 5.66 -10.59
N HIS A 379 29.75 6.33 -10.85
CA HIS A 379 29.69 7.57 -11.64
C HIS A 379 30.22 8.83 -10.93
N THR A 380 30.50 8.77 -9.62
CA THR A 380 31.11 9.90 -8.87
C THR A 380 32.62 9.76 -8.70
N SER A 381 33.19 8.62 -9.13
CA SER A 381 34.62 8.31 -9.07
C SER A 381 35.37 8.57 -10.40
N GLU A 382 34.64 8.92 -11.45
CA GLU A 382 35.13 9.44 -12.73
C GLU A 382 35.06 10.99 -12.75
#